data_9c76fe9ed3a8e578b3cb52829b7f7d85
#
_entry.id   9c76fe9ed3a8e578b3cb52829b7f7d85
#
_cell.length_a   1.000
_cell.length_b   1.000
_cell.length_c   1.000
_cell.angle_alpha   90.00
_cell.angle_beta   90.00
_cell.angle_gamma   90.00
#
_symmetry.space_group_name_H-M   'P 1'
#
loop_
_entity.id
_entity.type
_entity.pdbx_description
1 polymer ?
#
loop_
_entity_poly.entity_id
_entity_poly.type
_entity_poly.pdbx_seq_one_letter_code
_entity_poly.pdbx_strand_id
1 'polypeptide(L)'
;MSYEKYLALYGDKFIQQLELESLAKQEAEEHLRKTLDTIKAEGEAGQGHIASSLIKYTWETCRTNIHALVQQVKENNTRGVKSSWFYLMEDLLTIYTNKEDTLEDLLVLTGHSVIIDCLLMTSKERCKTLSYIAVAIGVALKKEADIEKFYQYEETKGADMKWLKSSMDKAIEQRARSSYKVAYAVNRMHKEGYTGLNWSNQDMNVLGAKIIEMLIAGSDFYTLVDKRIDTKTIKCLEVGEWFAQAWQKQEAKLISNAVKHLPTIIPPRHWSSPYDGGYYGASCLQTQLIRLNVLGGTEAVKTYTSKLAMVDLGNIYATLNAMQDTPFIINKDVLNTLKEIYASGGVLGGVPRTEPFEKLPRLPEDATEEEIKEHKKKAVGIYKQEEARKSKALRCLVALKTAERFAEYDSIYFPWNVDYRGRCYPIPTALSPQGDDIQKSLLLFAKGTPLASNEDTKWLKIHGANLSGNDKISFKERIAWVEANETNIVNSAEDPLGYQWWYEVSQGDYPMEFLAFCFEYKKLLTHIEKCGNAKGFVSTLPLAFDGTCSGLQHFSALLRDEVGGQAVNLIPCDTVQDIYSIVANKVNKLMIKDALEGTEDSFKTNKDGEVMLDKEGKPQVKYGDKTLA
;
A
#
# COMPACT_ATOMS: atom_id res chain seq x y z
N MET A 1 7.19 24.59 24.23
CA MET A 1 6.63 24.66 25.61
C MET A 1 7.28 23.57 26.46
N SER A 2 7.54 23.85 27.78
CA SER A 2 8.07 22.82 28.66
C SER A 2 6.99 21.81 29.07
N TYR A 3 7.41 20.63 29.49
CA TYR A 3 6.54 19.57 30.04
C TYR A 3 5.61 20.12 31.17
N GLU A 4 6.15 20.89 32.08
CA GLU A 4 5.44 21.51 33.20
C GLU A 4 4.26 22.39 32.75
N LYS A 5 4.41 23.09 31.62
CA LYS A 5 3.34 23.94 31.10
C LYS A 5 2.17 23.11 30.56
N TYR A 6 2.42 21.97 29.90
CA TYR A 6 1.36 21.06 29.45
C TYR A 6 0.68 20.35 30.61
N LEU A 7 1.46 19.96 31.63
CA LEU A 7 0.90 19.38 32.84
C LEU A 7 0.00 20.39 33.60
N ALA A 8 0.41 21.66 33.66
CA ALA A 8 -0.43 22.72 34.27
C ALA A 8 -1.70 22.99 33.45
N LEU A 9 -1.65 22.83 32.13
CA LEU A 9 -2.79 23.11 31.24
C LEU A 9 -3.81 21.98 31.20
N TYR A 10 -3.35 20.72 31.17
CA TYR A 10 -4.20 19.54 30.90
C TYR A 10 -4.27 18.56 32.08
N GLY A 11 -3.47 18.76 33.13
CA GLY A 11 -3.46 17.87 34.32
C GLY A 11 -3.25 16.40 33.98
N ASP A 12 -4.06 15.54 34.60
CA ASP A 12 -3.97 14.09 34.41
C ASP A 12 -4.20 13.63 32.98
N LYS A 13 -4.98 14.38 32.17
CA LYS A 13 -5.18 14.05 30.74
C LYS A 13 -3.86 14.12 29.96
N PHE A 14 -2.92 14.97 30.36
CA PHE A 14 -1.59 15.02 29.73
C PHE A 14 -0.77 13.75 30.06
N ILE A 15 -0.86 13.25 31.28
CA ILE A 15 -0.19 12.00 31.68
C ILE A 15 -0.78 10.82 30.89
N GLN A 16 -2.12 10.72 30.84
CA GLN A 16 -2.82 9.71 30.05
C GLN A 16 -2.44 9.75 28.57
N GLN A 17 -2.27 10.96 28.00
CA GLN A 17 -1.83 11.11 26.62
C GLN A 17 -0.42 10.54 26.39
N LEU A 18 0.50 10.79 27.30
CA LEU A 18 1.86 10.23 27.23
C LEU A 18 1.88 8.70 27.38
N GLU A 19 1.02 8.16 28.23
CA GLU A 19 0.83 6.71 28.38
C GLU A 19 0.29 6.08 27.11
N LEU A 20 -0.72 6.70 26.47
CA LEU A 20 -1.26 6.25 25.18
C LEU A 20 -0.20 6.25 24.07
N GLU A 21 0.62 7.29 23.99
CA GLU A 21 1.72 7.37 23.02
C GLU A 21 2.79 6.30 23.29
N SER A 22 3.13 6.07 24.56
CA SER A 22 4.07 5.02 24.96
C SER A 22 3.55 3.62 24.62
N LEU A 23 2.27 3.36 24.92
CA LEU A 23 1.62 2.08 24.59
C LEU A 23 1.57 1.84 23.08
N ALA A 24 1.19 2.86 22.30
CA ALA A 24 1.16 2.78 20.84
C ALA A 24 2.54 2.48 20.24
N LYS A 25 3.59 3.02 20.86
CA LYS A 25 4.98 2.72 20.52
C LYS A 25 5.33 1.27 20.79
N GLN A 26 5.03 0.77 21.99
CA GLN A 26 5.28 -0.62 22.38
C GLN A 26 4.55 -1.61 21.45
N GLU A 27 3.28 -1.34 21.12
CA GLU A 27 2.51 -2.14 20.15
C GLU A 27 3.18 -2.17 18.77
N ALA A 28 3.71 -1.04 18.29
CA ALA A 28 4.40 -0.96 17.00
C ALA A 28 5.72 -1.75 17.02
N GLU A 29 6.50 -1.62 18.09
CA GLU A 29 7.77 -2.35 18.27
C GLU A 29 7.54 -3.87 18.32
N GLU A 30 6.54 -4.31 19.08
CA GLU A 30 6.19 -5.73 19.19
C GLU A 30 5.70 -6.31 17.85
N HIS A 31 4.86 -5.57 17.14
CA HIS A 31 4.38 -5.97 15.81
C HIS A 31 5.54 -6.11 14.82
N LEU A 32 6.44 -5.13 14.78
CA LEU A 32 7.59 -5.19 13.87
C LEU A 32 8.54 -6.32 14.26
N ARG A 33 8.78 -6.56 15.53
CA ARG A 33 9.59 -7.70 16.01
C ARG A 33 9.04 -9.03 15.52
N LYS A 34 7.74 -9.26 15.71
CA LYS A 34 7.06 -10.47 15.21
C LYS A 34 7.18 -10.62 13.68
N THR A 35 7.06 -9.51 12.96
CA THR A 35 7.23 -9.49 11.49
C THR A 35 8.64 -9.89 11.08
N LEU A 36 9.66 -9.31 11.71
CA LEU A 36 11.06 -9.64 11.43
C LEU A 36 11.40 -11.09 11.78
N ASP A 37 10.86 -11.60 12.87
CA ASP A 37 11.04 -13.01 13.24
C ASP A 37 10.38 -13.96 12.23
N THR A 38 9.21 -13.59 11.71
CA THR A 38 8.55 -14.35 10.61
C THR A 38 9.39 -14.34 9.35
N ILE A 39 9.92 -13.18 8.93
CA ILE A 39 10.80 -13.04 7.76
C ILE A 39 12.06 -13.91 7.91
N LYS A 40 12.68 -13.93 9.10
CA LYS A 40 13.82 -14.81 9.39
C LYS A 40 13.43 -16.28 9.30
N ALA A 41 12.30 -16.67 9.90
CA ALA A 41 11.83 -18.05 9.89
C ALA A 41 11.46 -18.56 8.47
N GLU A 42 11.01 -17.67 7.60
CA GLU A 42 10.68 -17.97 6.20
C GLU A 42 11.92 -17.97 5.27
N GLY A 43 13.12 -17.58 5.77
CA GLY A 43 14.35 -17.52 4.99
C GLY A 43 14.34 -16.40 3.95
N GLU A 44 13.81 -15.25 4.30
CA GLU A 44 13.71 -14.05 3.44
C GLU A 44 14.47 -12.85 4.03
N ALA A 45 15.29 -13.06 5.06
CA ALA A 45 16.03 -12.01 5.75
C ALA A 45 17.19 -11.44 4.90
N GLY A 46 17.82 -12.28 4.06
CA GLY A 46 18.97 -11.93 3.22
C GLY A 46 18.66 -10.94 2.10
N GLN A 47 17.39 -10.80 1.72
CA GLN A 47 16.93 -9.81 0.73
C GLN A 47 16.41 -8.53 1.39
N GLY A 48 16.34 -8.49 2.71
CA GLY A 48 15.81 -7.38 3.48
C GLY A 48 16.74 -6.15 3.52
N HIS A 49 16.18 -5.02 3.97
CA HIS A 49 16.92 -3.75 4.09
C HIS A 49 18.15 -3.85 5.01
N ILE A 50 18.08 -4.65 6.09
CA ILE A 50 19.21 -4.83 7.02
C ILE A 50 20.35 -5.54 6.30
N ALA A 51 20.07 -6.65 5.61
CA ALA A 51 21.07 -7.38 4.83
C ALA A 51 21.71 -6.50 3.77
N SER A 52 20.90 -5.83 2.94
CA SER A 52 21.38 -4.93 1.89
C SER A 52 22.25 -3.79 2.43
N SER A 53 21.91 -3.27 3.62
CA SER A 53 22.71 -2.24 4.28
C SER A 53 24.07 -2.77 4.76
N LEU A 54 24.12 -3.99 5.30
CA LEU A 54 25.36 -4.61 5.77
C LEU A 54 26.26 -5.06 4.61
N ILE A 55 25.72 -5.66 3.57
CA ILE A 55 26.47 -6.11 2.39
C ILE A 55 27.25 -4.94 1.77
N LYS A 56 26.74 -3.73 1.82
CA LYS A 56 27.45 -2.53 1.32
C LYS A 56 28.81 -2.30 1.97
N TYR A 57 29.03 -2.71 3.20
CA TYR A 57 30.33 -2.53 3.89
C TYR A 57 31.42 -3.42 3.33
N THR A 58 31.09 -4.58 2.76
CA THR A 58 32.05 -5.53 2.21
C THR A 58 31.98 -5.60 0.69
N TRP A 59 31.15 -4.75 0.08
CA TRP A 59 30.86 -4.78 -1.35
C TRP A 59 32.10 -4.76 -2.21
N GLU A 60 32.96 -3.74 -2.06
CA GLU A 60 34.14 -3.55 -2.88
C GLU A 60 35.14 -4.71 -2.73
N THR A 61 35.35 -5.19 -1.49
CA THR A 61 36.29 -6.27 -1.20
C THR A 61 35.81 -7.59 -1.77
N CYS A 62 34.52 -7.93 -1.54
CA CYS A 62 33.92 -9.16 -2.06
C CYS A 62 33.86 -9.14 -3.60
N ARG A 63 33.49 -8.00 -4.19
CA ARG A 63 33.45 -7.83 -5.64
C ARG A 63 34.85 -7.97 -6.26
N THR A 64 35.87 -7.41 -5.65
CA THR A 64 37.29 -7.57 -6.10
C THR A 64 37.70 -9.04 -6.10
N ASN A 65 37.36 -9.82 -5.06
CA ASN A 65 37.67 -11.23 -5.02
C ASN A 65 36.91 -12.02 -6.10
N ILE A 66 35.65 -11.71 -6.31
CA ILE A 66 34.85 -12.34 -7.39
C ILE A 66 35.39 -11.92 -8.76
N HIS A 67 35.76 -10.66 -8.96
CA HIS A 67 36.38 -10.21 -10.20
C HIS A 67 37.67 -11.01 -10.49
N ALA A 68 38.56 -11.17 -9.49
CA ALA A 68 39.75 -11.99 -9.63
C ALA A 68 39.43 -13.44 -10.04
N LEU A 69 38.37 -14.03 -9.46
CA LEU A 69 37.90 -15.36 -9.84
C LEU A 69 37.40 -15.39 -11.30
N VAL A 70 36.64 -14.39 -11.73
CA VAL A 70 36.16 -14.23 -13.11
C VAL A 70 37.33 -14.11 -14.10
N GLN A 71 38.32 -13.29 -13.79
CA GLN A 71 39.51 -13.13 -14.62
C GLN A 71 40.37 -14.41 -14.70
N GLN A 72 40.53 -15.13 -13.59
CA GLN A 72 41.17 -16.44 -13.58
C GLN A 72 40.53 -17.43 -14.56
N VAL A 73 39.20 -17.42 -14.65
CA VAL A 73 38.48 -18.29 -15.58
C VAL A 73 38.66 -17.83 -17.03
N LYS A 74 38.56 -16.53 -17.30
CA LYS A 74 38.77 -15.94 -18.64
C LYS A 74 40.15 -16.21 -19.20
N GLU A 75 41.16 -16.03 -18.39
CA GLU A 75 42.56 -16.24 -18.79
C GLU A 75 42.92 -17.73 -18.89
N ASN A 76 41.97 -18.62 -18.57
CA ASN A 76 42.19 -20.06 -18.53
C ASN A 76 43.41 -20.47 -17.67
N ASN A 77 43.70 -19.65 -16.66
CA ASN A 77 44.95 -19.67 -15.87
C ASN A 77 44.81 -20.64 -14.69
N THR A 78 44.70 -21.94 -14.98
CA THR A 78 44.69 -22.99 -13.97
C THR A 78 45.99 -23.79 -14.01
N ARG A 79 46.73 -23.77 -12.91
CA ARG A 79 47.85 -24.71 -12.72
C ARG A 79 47.29 -26.08 -12.35
N GLY A 80 47.18 -27.01 -13.31
CA GLY A 80 46.71 -28.36 -13.08
C GLY A 80 45.35 -28.70 -13.69
N VAL A 81 44.72 -29.79 -13.20
CA VAL A 81 43.40 -30.25 -13.68
C VAL A 81 42.33 -29.26 -13.28
N LYS A 82 41.53 -28.77 -14.25
CA LYS A 82 40.38 -27.90 -14.01
C LYS A 82 39.35 -28.60 -13.11
N SER A 83 38.98 -27.95 -12.01
CA SER A 83 37.94 -28.45 -11.12
C SER A 83 36.52 -28.20 -11.70
N SER A 84 35.52 -28.92 -11.25
CA SER A 84 34.13 -28.75 -11.76
C SER A 84 33.59 -27.33 -11.63
N TRP A 85 33.96 -26.56 -10.58
CA TRP A 85 33.52 -25.19 -10.43
C TRP A 85 33.98 -24.27 -11.58
N PHE A 86 35.12 -24.57 -12.17
CA PHE A 86 35.71 -23.80 -13.27
C PHE A 86 34.82 -23.87 -14.52
N TYR A 87 34.34 -25.06 -14.89
CA TYR A 87 33.45 -25.25 -16.02
C TYR A 87 32.08 -24.60 -15.80
N LEU A 88 31.57 -24.62 -14.57
CA LEU A 88 30.31 -23.97 -14.22
C LEU A 88 30.43 -22.44 -14.28
N MET A 89 31.59 -21.89 -13.94
CA MET A 89 31.88 -20.45 -14.13
C MET A 89 32.04 -20.09 -15.61
N GLU A 90 32.62 -20.98 -16.44
CA GLU A 90 32.64 -20.82 -17.90
C GLU A 90 31.20 -20.78 -18.47
N ASP A 91 30.32 -21.64 -18.00
CA ASP A 91 28.90 -21.62 -18.37
C ASP A 91 28.25 -20.27 -18.03
N LEU A 92 28.46 -19.78 -16.79
CA LEU A 92 27.94 -18.47 -16.37
C LEU A 92 28.49 -17.33 -17.21
N LEU A 93 29.80 -17.30 -17.49
CA LEU A 93 30.41 -16.30 -18.35
C LEU A 93 29.86 -16.33 -19.77
N THR A 94 29.53 -17.50 -20.29
CA THR A 94 28.89 -17.63 -21.60
C THR A 94 27.48 -17.04 -21.59
N ILE A 95 26.71 -17.29 -20.52
CA ILE A 95 25.34 -16.77 -20.36
C ILE A 95 25.36 -15.25 -20.18
N TYR A 96 26.30 -14.72 -19.40
CA TYR A 96 26.44 -13.29 -19.12
C TYR A 96 27.49 -12.62 -20.03
N THR A 97 27.68 -13.09 -21.26
CA THR A 97 28.63 -12.48 -22.22
C THR A 97 28.33 -10.98 -22.38
N ASN A 98 29.40 -10.15 -22.25
CA ASN A 98 29.32 -8.67 -22.23
C ASN A 98 28.49 -8.06 -21.06
N LYS A 99 28.25 -8.86 -20.01
CA LYS A 99 27.55 -8.43 -18.79
C LYS A 99 28.31 -8.89 -17.54
N GLU A 100 29.63 -8.85 -17.58
CA GLU A 100 30.49 -9.39 -16.51
C GLU A 100 30.25 -8.66 -15.20
N ASP A 101 30.10 -7.34 -15.22
CA ASP A 101 29.77 -6.56 -14.04
C ASP A 101 28.45 -7.04 -13.40
N THR A 102 27.45 -7.36 -14.23
CA THR A 102 26.16 -7.91 -13.75
C THR A 102 26.35 -9.30 -13.12
N LEU A 103 27.22 -10.14 -13.68
CA LEU A 103 27.54 -11.45 -13.12
C LEU A 103 28.26 -11.33 -11.78
N GLU A 104 29.27 -10.46 -11.69
CA GLU A 104 30.00 -10.22 -10.43
C GLU A 104 29.06 -9.75 -9.32
N ASP A 105 28.22 -8.77 -9.62
CA ASP A 105 27.21 -8.26 -8.69
C ASP A 105 26.23 -9.35 -8.27
N LEU A 106 25.76 -10.17 -9.20
CA LEU A 106 24.87 -11.30 -8.94
C LEU A 106 25.52 -12.32 -7.99
N LEU A 107 26.77 -12.68 -8.21
CA LEU A 107 27.49 -13.64 -7.39
C LEU A 107 27.68 -13.15 -5.95
N VAL A 108 28.02 -11.87 -5.77
CA VAL A 108 28.13 -11.24 -4.43
C VAL A 108 26.79 -11.20 -3.73
N LEU A 109 25.76 -10.65 -4.39
CA LEU A 109 24.42 -10.47 -3.80
C LEU A 109 23.77 -11.81 -3.47
N THR A 110 23.73 -12.72 -4.43
CA THR A 110 23.12 -14.04 -4.24
C THR A 110 23.83 -14.83 -3.16
N GLY A 111 25.19 -14.82 -3.18
CA GLY A 111 25.96 -15.51 -2.17
C GLY A 111 25.68 -15.01 -0.76
N HIS A 112 25.77 -13.71 -0.52
CA HIS A 112 25.45 -13.11 0.79
C HIS A 112 24.01 -13.34 1.21
N SER A 113 23.04 -13.08 0.32
CA SER A 113 21.62 -13.24 0.64
C SER A 113 21.30 -14.67 1.09
N VAL A 114 21.76 -15.67 0.35
CA VAL A 114 21.49 -17.08 0.67
C VAL A 114 22.20 -17.52 1.96
N ILE A 115 23.43 -17.06 2.20
CA ILE A 115 24.14 -17.37 3.46
C ILE A 115 23.38 -16.78 4.65
N ILE A 116 22.98 -15.51 4.56
CA ILE A 116 22.23 -14.81 5.61
C ILE A 116 20.91 -15.53 5.89
N ASP A 117 20.16 -15.88 4.85
CA ASP A 117 18.91 -16.63 5.00
C ASP A 117 19.14 -17.99 5.71
N CYS A 118 20.10 -18.76 5.26
CA CYS A 118 20.41 -20.05 5.85
C CYS A 118 20.85 -19.95 7.32
N LEU A 119 21.62 -18.95 7.70
CA LEU A 119 22.14 -18.77 9.06
C LEU A 119 21.11 -18.14 10.01
N LEU A 120 20.22 -17.27 9.52
CA LEU A 120 19.21 -16.62 10.35
C LEU A 120 17.91 -17.42 10.49
N MET A 121 17.63 -18.36 9.58
CA MET A 121 16.50 -19.30 9.70
C MET A 121 16.58 -20.18 10.95
N THR A 122 17.77 -20.44 11.46
CA THR A 122 17.98 -21.29 12.63
C THR A 122 18.01 -20.48 13.91
N SER A 123 16.97 -20.65 14.71
CA SER A 123 16.70 -19.81 15.88
C SER A 123 17.69 -19.92 17.05
N LYS A 124 18.51 -20.96 17.15
CA LYS A 124 19.37 -21.18 18.33
C LYS A 124 20.88 -21.23 18.04
N GLU A 125 21.33 -21.74 16.91
CA GLU A 125 22.75 -21.95 16.69
C GLU A 125 23.39 -21.05 15.64
N ARG A 126 22.60 -20.36 14.81
CA ARG A 126 23.06 -19.51 13.69
C ARG A 126 24.19 -20.16 12.88
N CYS A 127 24.10 -21.49 12.72
CA CYS A 127 25.12 -22.35 12.14
C CYS A 127 24.48 -23.38 11.23
N LYS A 128 25.08 -23.59 10.05
CA LYS A 128 24.66 -24.62 9.08
C LYS A 128 25.88 -25.26 8.45
N THR A 129 25.72 -26.50 7.97
CA THR A 129 26.80 -27.21 7.26
C THR A 129 27.17 -26.46 5.99
N LEU A 130 28.48 -26.38 5.72
CA LEU A 130 29.02 -25.71 4.53
C LEU A 130 28.38 -26.25 3.25
N SER A 131 28.21 -27.57 3.15
CA SER A 131 27.60 -28.20 1.97
C SER A 131 26.15 -27.82 1.75
N TYR A 132 25.35 -27.69 2.83
CA TYR A 132 23.96 -27.23 2.72
C TYR A 132 23.87 -25.81 2.11
N ILE A 133 24.68 -24.90 2.63
CA ILE A 133 24.70 -23.51 2.15
C ILE A 133 25.24 -23.43 0.72
N ALA A 134 26.28 -24.20 0.42
CA ALA A 134 26.88 -24.25 -0.91
C ALA A 134 25.87 -24.72 -1.97
N VAL A 135 25.13 -25.79 -1.69
CA VAL A 135 24.05 -26.27 -2.58
C VAL A 135 22.98 -25.21 -2.74
N ALA A 136 22.56 -24.53 -1.66
CA ALA A 136 21.54 -23.48 -1.72
C ALA A 136 21.99 -22.31 -2.61
N ILE A 137 23.25 -21.87 -2.52
CA ILE A 137 23.83 -20.84 -3.41
C ILE A 137 23.82 -21.32 -4.86
N GLY A 138 24.31 -22.55 -5.12
CA GLY A 138 24.33 -23.11 -6.45
C GLY A 138 22.94 -23.22 -7.08
N VAL A 139 21.93 -23.61 -6.29
CA VAL A 139 20.50 -23.62 -6.72
C VAL A 139 20.02 -22.24 -7.07
N ALA A 140 20.33 -21.22 -6.26
CA ALA A 140 19.93 -19.84 -6.52
C ALA A 140 20.59 -19.31 -7.81
N LEU A 141 21.91 -19.50 -7.97
CA LEU A 141 22.62 -19.09 -9.16
C LEU A 141 22.15 -19.81 -10.44
N LYS A 142 21.87 -21.11 -10.35
CA LYS A 142 21.29 -21.86 -11.47
C LYS A 142 19.98 -21.25 -11.93
N LYS A 143 19.11 -20.88 -11.00
CA LYS A 143 17.81 -20.27 -11.31
C LYS A 143 17.96 -18.93 -12.02
N GLU A 144 18.85 -18.07 -11.56
CA GLU A 144 19.13 -16.78 -12.21
C GLU A 144 19.73 -16.98 -13.61
N ALA A 145 20.68 -17.91 -13.75
CA ALA A 145 21.27 -18.28 -15.04
C ALA A 145 20.23 -18.87 -16.01
N ASP A 146 19.32 -19.72 -15.52
CA ASP A 146 18.22 -20.26 -16.32
C ASP A 146 17.30 -19.15 -16.84
N ILE A 147 16.98 -18.15 -16.02
CA ILE A 147 16.14 -17.01 -16.41
C ILE A 147 16.84 -16.16 -17.47
N GLU A 148 18.12 -15.83 -17.29
CA GLU A 148 18.87 -15.05 -18.29
C GLU A 148 19.00 -15.79 -19.62
N LYS A 149 19.27 -17.09 -19.59
CA LYS A 149 19.35 -17.94 -20.78
C LYS A 149 18.00 -18.09 -21.49
N PHE A 150 16.92 -18.14 -20.71
CA PHE A 150 15.55 -18.11 -21.27
C PHE A 150 15.26 -16.79 -22.00
N TYR A 151 15.69 -15.65 -21.44
CA TYR A 151 15.57 -14.36 -22.14
C TYR A 151 16.33 -14.35 -23.45
N GLN A 152 17.56 -14.86 -23.48
CA GLN A 152 18.34 -14.96 -24.71
C GLN A 152 17.65 -15.87 -25.75
N TYR A 153 17.08 -16.99 -25.30
CA TYR A 153 16.34 -17.90 -26.17
C TYR A 153 15.09 -17.24 -26.79
N GLU A 154 14.33 -16.50 -26.01
CA GLU A 154 13.15 -15.79 -26.50
C GLU A 154 13.54 -14.62 -27.45
N GLU A 155 14.67 -13.96 -27.20
CA GLU A 155 15.22 -12.93 -28.08
C GLU A 155 15.55 -13.49 -29.47
N THR A 156 16.12 -14.70 -29.55
CA THR A 156 16.39 -15.36 -30.84
C THR A 156 15.12 -15.69 -31.62
N LYS A 157 13.98 -15.82 -30.96
CA LYS A 157 12.66 -16.03 -31.58
C LYS A 157 11.96 -14.73 -32.02
N GLY A 158 12.62 -13.57 -31.83
CA GLY A 158 12.05 -12.27 -32.18
C GLY A 158 11.00 -11.76 -31.17
N ALA A 159 11.01 -12.25 -29.94
CA ALA A 159 10.11 -11.77 -28.88
C ALA A 159 10.39 -10.29 -28.54
N ASP A 160 9.34 -9.53 -28.24
CA ASP A 160 9.48 -8.19 -27.65
C ASP A 160 10.05 -8.29 -26.23
N MET A 161 11.37 -8.20 -26.12
CA MET A 161 12.10 -8.34 -24.88
C MET A 161 11.72 -7.30 -23.85
N LYS A 162 11.40 -6.08 -24.26
CA LYS A 162 10.98 -5.00 -23.37
C LYS A 162 9.63 -5.35 -22.71
N TRP A 163 8.71 -5.85 -23.50
CA TRP A 163 7.41 -6.32 -22.99
C TRP A 163 7.56 -7.58 -22.14
N LEU A 164 8.37 -8.56 -22.56
CA LEU A 164 8.57 -9.81 -21.84
C LEU A 164 9.18 -9.58 -20.45
N LYS A 165 10.26 -8.81 -20.36
CA LYS A 165 10.89 -8.42 -19.09
C LYS A 165 9.92 -7.66 -18.19
N SER A 166 9.27 -6.60 -18.71
CA SER A 166 8.29 -5.84 -17.94
C SER A 166 7.10 -6.71 -17.46
N SER A 167 6.64 -7.65 -18.28
CA SER A 167 5.57 -8.59 -17.90
C SER A 167 6.02 -9.58 -16.81
N MET A 168 7.26 -10.06 -16.88
CA MET A 168 7.86 -10.94 -15.87
C MET A 168 8.08 -10.18 -14.56
N ASP A 169 8.67 -8.98 -14.61
CA ASP A 169 8.93 -8.14 -13.45
C ASP A 169 7.64 -7.79 -12.71
N LYS A 170 6.61 -7.33 -13.41
CA LYS A 170 5.29 -7.07 -12.82
C LYS A 170 4.68 -8.31 -12.16
N ALA A 171 4.79 -9.46 -12.81
CA ALA A 171 4.28 -10.70 -12.25
C ALA A 171 5.09 -11.17 -11.03
N ILE A 172 6.38 -10.88 -11.00
CA ILE A 172 7.30 -11.13 -9.88
C ILE A 172 7.00 -10.17 -8.72
N GLU A 173 6.86 -8.88 -8.97
CA GLU A 173 6.55 -7.84 -7.96
C GLU A 173 5.21 -8.12 -7.25
N GLN A 174 4.22 -8.64 -7.96
CA GLN A 174 2.91 -8.98 -7.40
C GLN A 174 2.92 -10.18 -6.44
N ARG A 175 4.04 -10.89 -6.29
CA ARG A 175 4.15 -12.08 -5.44
C ARG A 175 4.90 -11.75 -4.16
N ALA A 176 4.25 -12.02 -3.04
CA ALA A 176 4.75 -11.67 -1.72
C ALA A 176 6.04 -12.42 -1.33
N ARG A 177 6.26 -13.63 -1.86
CA ARG A 177 7.37 -14.50 -1.47
C ARG A 177 8.33 -14.78 -2.62
N SER A 178 9.64 -14.71 -2.33
CA SER A 178 10.71 -15.03 -3.30
C SER A 178 10.54 -16.42 -3.95
N SER A 179 10.13 -17.43 -3.18
CA SER A 179 9.87 -18.78 -3.70
C SER A 179 8.77 -18.81 -4.77
N TYR A 180 7.73 -17.99 -4.65
CA TYR A 180 6.67 -17.89 -5.66
C TYR A 180 7.12 -17.13 -6.92
N LYS A 181 8.05 -16.19 -6.77
CA LYS A 181 8.65 -15.47 -7.90
C LYS A 181 9.38 -16.44 -8.81
N VAL A 182 10.25 -17.26 -8.21
CA VAL A 182 11.00 -18.28 -8.93
C VAL A 182 10.09 -19.34 -9.55
N ALA A 183 9.12 -19.86 -8.80
CA ALA A 183 8.18 -20.84 -9.32
C ALA A 183 7.39 -20.32 -10.54
N TYR A 184 7.04 -19.05 -10.54
CA TYR A 184 6.39 -18.44 -11.70
C TYR A 184 7.29 -18.41 -12.94
N ALA A 185 8.54 -17.97 -12.78
CA ALA A 185 9.51 -17.94 -13.86
C ALA A 185 9.75 -19.34 -14.44
N VAL A 186 10.04 -20.32 -13.59
CA VAL A 186 10.25 -21.71 -13.99
C VAL A 186 9.02 -22.30 -14.70
N ASN A 187 7.81 -22.09 -14.17
CA ASN A 187 6.58 -22.56 -14.81
C ASN A 187 6.35 -21.93 -16.20
N ARG A 188 6.73 -20.66 -16.38
CA ARG A 188 6.65 -20.02 -17.67
C ARG A 188 7.65 -20.59 -18.65
N MET A 189 8.90 -20.79 -18.23
CA MET A 189 9.96 -21.42 -19.02
C MET A 189 9.55 -22.82 -19.51
N HIS A 190 8.99 -23.65 -18.63
CA HIS A 190 8.49 -24.98 -19.01
C HIS A 190 7.36 -24.94 -20.05
N LYS A 191 6.46 -23.95 -19.96
CA LYS A 191 5.38 -23.79 -20.95
C LYS A 191 5.88 -23.42 -22.35
N GLU A 192 6.98 -22.69 -22.42
CA GLU A 192 7.63 -22.33 -23.68
C GLU A 192 8.58 -23.44 -24.18
N GLY A 193 8.60 -24.60 -23.51
CA GLY A 193 9.42 -25.75 -23.89
C GLY A 193 10.89 -25.61 -23.55
N TYR A 194 11.26 -24.64 -22.70
CA TYR A 194 12.64 -24.44 -22.27
C TYR A 194 12.98 -25.40 -21.13
N THR A 195 14.00 -26.24 -21.34
CA THR A 195 14.62 -27.08 -20.31
C THR A 195 15.85 -26.37 -19.77
N GLY A 196 15.82 -26.02 -18.46
CA GLY A 196 16.92 -25.31 -17.80
C GLY A 196 18.30 -26.00 -17.89
N LEU A 197 19.30 -25.38 -17.28
CA LEU A 197 20.66 -25.91 -17.18
C LEU A 197 20.68 -27.28 -16.47
N ASN A 198 21.49 -28.22 -16.98
CA ASN A 198 21.60 -29.55 -16.40
C ASN A 198 22.75 -29.60 -15.37
N TRP A 199 22.62 -28.85 -14.28
CA TRP A 199 23.58 -28.91 -13.16
C TRP A 199 23.11 -29.89 -12.08
N SER A 200 24.01 -30.80 -11.69
CA SER A 200 23.76 -31.74 -10.58
C SER A 200 23.89 -31.05 -9.22
N ASN A 201 23.38 -31.68 -8.16
CA ASN A 201 23.58 -31.21 -6.79
C ASN A 201 25.08 -31.13 -6.41
N GLN A 202 25.93 -31.98 -6.98
CA GLN A 202 27.36 -31.95 -6.75
C GLN A 202 27.99 -30.70 -7.43
N ASP A 203 27.56 -30.37 -8.65
CA ASP A 203 28.00 -29.19 -9.35
C ASP A 203 27.60 -27.92 -8.57
N MET A 204 26.35 -27.84 -8.16
CA MET A 204 25.84 -26.72 -7.36
C MET A 204 26.60 -26.56 -6.03
N ASN A 205 26.94 -27.70 -5.38
CA ASN A 205 27.73 -27.67 -4.14
C ASN A 205 29.16 -27.13 -4.38
N VAL A 206 29.83 -27.58 -5.44
CA VAL A 206 31.21 -27.16 -5.74
C VAL A 206 31.28 -25.67 -6.12
N LEU A 207 30.36 -25.20 -6.95
CA LEU A 207 30.25 -23.79 -7.31
C LEU A 207 29.94 -22.93 -6.09
N GLY A 208 28.93 -23.29 -5.31
CA GLY A 208 28.55 -22.55 -4.11
C GLY A 208 29.65 -22.49 -3.06
N ALA A 209 30.40 -23.60 -2.86
CA ALA A 209 31.54 -23.63 -1.96
C ALA A 209 32.64 -22.65 -2.40
N LYS A 210 32.88 -22.53 -3.72
CA LYS A 210 33.85 -21.58 -4.26
C LYS A 210 33.41 -20.12 -4.06
N ILE A 211 32.13 -19.84 -4.21
CA ILE A 211 31.58 -18.50 -3.91
C ILE A 211 31.71 -18.19 -2.41
N ILE A 212 31.37 -19.13 -1.53
CA ILE A 212 31.56 -18.94 -0.07
C ILE A 212 33.01 -18.62 0.26
N GLU A 213 33.97 -19.33 -0.33
CA GLU A 213 35.41 -19.05 -0.14
C GLU A 213 35.75 -17.59 -0.49
N MET A 214 35.27 -17.08 -1.62
CA MET A 214 35.54 -15.70 -2.05
C MET A 214 34.89 -14.66 -1.12
N LEU A 215 33.68 -14.94 -0.64
CA LEU A 215 32.96 -14.05 0.28
C LEU A 215 33.59 -14.02 1.67
N ILE A 216 34.04 -15.16 2.19
CA ILE A 216 34.78 -15.21 3.47
C ILE A 216 36.13 -14.48 3.35
N ALA A 217 36.85 -14.63 2.25
CA ALA A 217 38.08 -13.90 2.03
C ALA A 217 37.89 -12.37 1.89
N GLY A 218 36.68 -11.94 1.54
CA GLY A 218 36.31 -10.52 1.37
C GLY A 218 35.56 -9.90 2.55
N SER A 219 35.23 -10.67 3.57
CA SER A 219 34.40 -10.16 4.68
C SER A 219 34.56 -10.97 5.97
N ASP A 220 34.47 -10.27 7.11
CA ASP A 220 34.41 -10.88 8.44
C ASP A 220 32.95 -11.26 8.85
N PHE A 221 32.07 -11.43 7.85
CA PHE A 221 30.66 -11.73 8.11
C PHE A 221 30.44 -13.14 8.61
N TYR A 222 31.30 -14.08 8.17
CA TYR A 222 31.13 -15.50 8.41
C TYR A 222 32.41 -16.15 8.87
N THR A 223 32.28 -17.17 9.72
CA THR A 223 33.40 -17.96 10.24
C THR A 223 33.17 -19.43 9.96
N LEU A 224 34.21 -20.09 9.43
CA LEU A 224 34.22 -21.55 9.28
C LEU A 224 34.59 -22.18 10.62
N VAL A 225 33.77 -23.12 11.06
CA VAL A 225 33.96 -23.88 12.30
C VAL A 225 33.81 -25.37 12.06
N ASP A 226 34.62 -26.18 12.76
CA ASP A 226 34.49 -27.61 12.73
C ASP A 226 33.58 -28.08 13.88
N LYS A 227 32.42 -28.66 13.54
CA LYS A 227 31.48 -29.20 14.54
C LYS A 227 31.49 -30.73 14.49
N ARG A 228 31.53 -31.35 15.66
CA ARG A 228 31.40 -32.78 15.79
C ARG A 228 29.91 -33.14 15.90
N ILE A 229 29.41 -33.83 14.88
CA ILE A 229 28.06 -34.36 14.84
C ILE A 229 28.19 -35.89 14.84
N ASP A 230 27.74 -36.56 15.90
CA ASP A 230 27.95 -37.97 16.17
C ASP A 230 29.45 -38.32 16.15
N THR A 231 29.87 -39.14 15.18
CA THR A 231 31.25 -39.64 15.04
C THR A 231 32.07 -38.84 14.00
N LYS A 232 31.46 -37.90 13.28
CA LYS A 232 32.09 -37.16 12.17
C LYS A 232 32.29 -35.68 12.51
N THR A 233 33.45 -35.18 12.12
CA THR A 233 33.69 -33.71 12.13
C THR A 233 33.23 -33.14 10.81
N ILE A 234 32.31 -32.15 10.88
CA ILE A 234 31.68 -31.54 9.72
C ILE A 234 31.99 -30.02 9.74
N LYS A 235 32.42 -29.51 8.59
CA LYS A 235 32.60 -28.06 8.41
C LYS A 235 31.26 -27.33 8.35
N CYS A 236 31.11 -26.36 9.20
CA CYS A 236 29.92 -25.51 9.29
C CYS A 236 30.31 -24.05 9.09
N LEU A 237 29.36 -23.25 8.63
CA LEU A 237 29.46 -21.80 8.57
C LEU A 237 28.64 -21.22 9.71
N GLU A 238 29.24 -20.27 10.43
CA GLU A 238 28.59 -19.50 11.49
C GLU A 238 28.62 -18.01 11.15
N VAL A 239 27.73 -17.27 11.78
CA VAL A 239 27.71 -15.80 11.72
C VAL A 239 28.91 -15.27 12.49
N GLY A 240 29.74 -14.44 11.84
CA GLY A 240 30.85 -13.76 12.50
C GLY A 240 30.36 -12.76 13.55
N GLU A 241 31.19 -12.54 14.59
CA GLU A 241 30.81 -11.70 15.74
C GLU A 241 30.46 -10.27 15.33
N TRP A 242 31.24 -9.67 14.45
CA TRP A 242 30.99 -8.32 13.95
C TRP A 242 29.64 -8.23 13.24
N PHE A 243 29.34 -9.18 12.35
CA PHE A 243 28.06 -9.19 11.63
C PHE A 243 26.88 -9.37 12.58
N ALA A 244 27.00 -10.27 13.57
CA ALA A 244 25.96 -10.49 14.57
C ALA A 244 25.65 -9.23 15.36
N GLN A 245 26.67 -8.51 15.82
CA GLN A 245 26.52 -7.24 16.52
C GLN A 245 25.94 -6.14 15.63
N ALA A 246 26.42 -6.03 14.40
CA ALA A 246 25.94 -5.05 13.42
C ALA A 246 24.47 -5.31 13.04
N TRP A 247 24.10 -6.58 12.84
CA TRP A 247 22.71 -6.98 12.59
C TRP A 247 21.80 -6.60 13.77
N GLN A 248 22.16 -6.99 14.97
CA GLN A 248 21.40 -6.67 16.19
C GLN A 248 21.22 -5.16 16.36
N LYS A 249 22.28 -4.38 16.12
CA LYS A 249 22.24 -2.92 16.20
C LYS A 249 21.29 -2.31 15.17
N GLN A 250 21.33 -2.80 13.92
CA GLN A 250 20.43 -2.32 12.87
C GLN A 250 18.98 -2.75 13.11
N GLU A 251 18.76 -3.98 13.54
CA GLU A 251 17.45 -4.50 13.91
C GLU A 251 16.85 -3.73 15.08
N ALA A 252 17.62 -3.51 16.15
CA ALA A 252 17.20 -2.70 17.28
C ALA A 252 16.86 -1.27 16.88
N LYS A 253 17.66 -0.65 15.99
CA LYS A 253 17.39 0.68 15.45
C LYS A 253 16.09 0.70 14.62
N LEU A 254 15.86 -0.32 13.80
CA LEU A 254 14.64 -0.41 12.99
C LEU A 254 13.41 -0.56 13.89
N ILE A 255 13.48 -1.44 14.90
CA ILE A 255 12.42 -1.63 15.87
C ILE A 255 12.17 -0.35 16.67
N SER A 256 13.22 0.30 17.16
CA SER A 256 13.09 1.55 17.93
C SER A 256 12.49 2.71 17.13
N ASN A 257 12.53 2.66 15.82
CA ASN A 257 11.91 3.65 14.94
C ASN A 257 10.46 3.30 14.57
N ALA A 258 9.97 2.12 14.94
CA ALA A 258 8.58 1.76 14.72
C ALA A 258 7.64 2.63 15.55
N VAL A 259 6.67 3.26 14.91
CA VAL A 259 5.69 4.13 15.56
C VAL A 259 4.30 3.83 15.00
N LYS A 260 3.32 3.76 15.89
CA LYS A 260 1.90 3.71 15.54
C LYS A 260 1.27 5.04 15.94
N HIS A 261 0.86 5.81 14.97
CA HIS A 261 0.20 7.09 15.20
C HIS A 261 -1.29 6.88 15.45
N LEU A 262 -1.76 7.30 16.63
CA LEU A 262 -3.17 7.25 17.04
C LEU A 262 -3.70 8.68 17.22
N PRO A 263 -5.04 8.88 17.25
CA PRO A 263 -5.63 10.13 17.73
C PRO A 263 -5.13 10.48 19.15
N THR A 264 -5.16 11.76 19.51
CA THR A 264 -4.80 12.24 20.85
C THR A 264 -6.05 12.57 21.64
N ILE A 265 -5.96 12.56 22.98
CA ILE A 265 -7.08 12.88 23.90
C ILE A 265 -7.04 14.31 24.43
N ILE A 266 -6.00 15.04 24.04
CA ILE A 266 -5.83 16.48 24.25
C ILE A 266 -5.42 17.09 22.90
N PRO A 267 -5.60 18.42 22.68
CA PRO A 267 -5.15 19.06 21.45
C PRO A 267 -3.69 18.73 21.18
N PRO A 268 -3.33 18.32 19.93
CA PRO A 268 -1.95 18.02 19.59
C PRO A 268 -1.03 19.20 19.83
N ARG A 269 0.23 18.94 20.05
CA ARG A 269 1.24 19.98 20.16
C ARG A 269 1.25 20.84 18.89
N HIS A 270 1.13 22.16 19.06
CA HIS A 270 1.12 23.10 17.96
C HIS A 270 2.45 23.12 17.21
N TRP A 271 2.39 23.19 15.91
CA TRP A 271 3.53 23.45 15.05
C TRP A 271 4.00 24.89 15.22
N SER A 272 5.27 25.08 15.47
CA SER A 272 5.96 26.38 15.52
C SER A 272 7.26 26.37 14.72
N SER A 273 7.69 25.18 14.30
CA SER A 273 8.84 24.93 13.42
C SER A 273 8.61 23.66 12.61
N PRO A 274 9.39 23.34 11.58
CA PRO A 274 9.29 22.08 10.84
C PRO A 274 9.62 20.83 11.66
N TYR A 275 10.13 21.01 12.89
CA TYR A 275 10.65 19.92 13.73
C TYR A 275 9.81 19.65 14.97
N ASP A 276 8.84 20.50 15.28
CA ASP A 276 7.99 20.35 16.46
C ASP A 276 6.51 20.39 16.10
N GLY A 277 5.70 19.66 16.82
CA GLY A 277 4.25 19.60 16.61
C GLY A 277 3.73 18.17 16.60
N GLY A 278 2.42 18.03 16.64
CA GLY A 278 1.75 16.75 16.67
C GLY A 278 1.76 16.08 18.05
N TYR A 279 2.63 15.12 18.27
CA TYR A 279 2.67 14.33 19.51
C TYR A 279 3.56 14.93 20.59
N TYR A 280 3.37 14.49 21.84
CA TYR A 280 4.09 15.01 23.02
C TYR A 280 5.27 14.12 23.43
N GLY A 281 5.17 12.81 23.24
CA GLY A 281 6.18 11.84 23.66
C GLY A 281 7.41 11.87 22.78
N ALA A 282 8.59 11.75 23.37
CA ALA A 282 9.87 11.71 22.65
C ALA A 282 9.92 10.60 21.59
N SER A 283 9.23 9.50 21.80
CA SER A 283 9.14 8.38 20.86
C SER A 283 8.28 8.66 19.62
N CYS A 284 7.40 9.67 19.69
CA CYS A 284 6.51 10.08 18.60
C CYS A 284 6.95 11.40 17.96
N LEU A 285 7.96 12.08 18.49
CA LEU A 285 8.48 13.36 17.99
C LEU A 285 9.17 13.28 16.60
N GLN A 286 9.23 12.11 16.00
CA GLN A 286 9.77 11.96 14.63
C GLN A 286 8.75 12.30 13.54
N THR A 287 7.56 12.81 13.91
CA THR A 287 6.62 13.35 12.94
C THR A 287 7.20 14.60 12.29
N GLN A 288 7.19 14.62 10.97
CA GLN A 288 7.67 15.76 10.18
C GLN A 288 6.50 16.61 9.75
N LEU A 289 6.71 17.95 9.73
CA LEU A 289 5.72 18.89 9.21
C LEU A 289 5.32 18.52 7.77
N ILE A 290 6.29 18.13 6.95
CA ILE A 290 6.05 17.82 5.53
C ILE A 290 6.26 16.32 5.27
N ARG A 291 5.26 15.70 4.65
CA ARG A 291 5.36 14.34 4.10
C ARG A 291 6.25 14.35 2.87
N LEU A 292 7.44 13.80 3.02
CA LEU A 292 8.39 13.67 1.91
C LEU A 292 8.50 12.20 1.51
N ASN A 293 7.95 11.85 0.34
CA ASN A 293 8.28 10.62 -0.38
C ASN A 293 9.53 10.88 -1.23
N VAL A 294 10.67 11.08 -0.59
CA VAL A 294 11.88 11.50 -1.31
C VAL A 294 12.69 10.29 -1.77
N LEU A 295 12.83 10.15 -3.06
CA LEU A 295 13.86 9.39 -3.74
C LEU A 295 15.24 10.08 -3.50
N GLY A 296 15.81 9.94 -2.31
CA GLY A 296 17.09 10.63 -2.00
C GLY A 296 17.64 10.31 -0.62
N GLY A 297 16.91 9.49 0.14
CA GLY A 297 17.33 9.04 1.46
C GLY A 297 17.26 10.12 2.56
N THR A 298 17.73 9.74 3.73
CA THR A 298 17.64 10.54 4.97
C THR A 298 18.32 11.90 4.88
N GLU A 299 19.42 12.01 4.13
CA GLU A 299 20.18 13.26 4.01
C GLU A 299 19.45 14.31 3.17
N ALA A 300 18.79 13.90 2.09
CA ALA A 300 17.97 14.79 1.28
C ALA A 300 16.77 15.34 2.10
N VAL A 301 16.15 14.50 2.94
CA VAL A 301 15.08 14.91 3.85
C VAL A 301 15.60 15.94 4.86
N LYS A 302 16.75 15.71 5.48
CA LYS A 302 17.36 16.66 6.44
C LYS A 302 17.66 18.00 5.78
N THR A 303 18.31 17.97 4.61
CA THR A 303 18.66 19.18 3.84
C THR A 303 17.41 19.96 3.45
N TYR A 304 16.35 19.29 3.01
CA TYR A 304 15.10 19.95 2.68
C TYR A 304 14.44 20.59 3.91
N THR A 305 14.35 19.85 5.02
CA THR A 305 13.75 20.33 6.27
C THR A 305 14.54 21.52 6.87
N SER A 306 15.88 21.50 6.77
CA SER A 306 16.70 22.65 7.22
C SER A 306 16.45 23.91 6.39
N LYS A 307 16.23 23.78 5.08
CA LYS A 307 15.84 24.91 4.21
C LYS A 307 14.46 25.45 4.57
N LEU A 308 13.50 24.58 4.88
CA LEU A 308 12.16 24.99 5.30
C LEU A 308 12.16 25.77 6.61
N ALA A 309 13.09 25.48 7.52
CA ALA A 309 13.23 26.24 8.77
C ALA A 309 13.62 27.71 8.56
N MET A 310 14.11 28.07 7.35
CA MET A 310 14.46 29.44 6.97
C MET A 310 13.34 30.20 6.26
N VAL A 311 12.20 29.54 5.99
CA VAL A 311 11.07 30.11 5.27
C VAL A 311 9.97 30.48 6.27
N ASP A 312 9.27 31.58 6.03
CA ASP A 312 8.07 31.91 6.80
C ASP A 312 6.91 30.95 6.45
N LEU A 313 6.59 30.09 7.40
CA LEU A 313 5.50 29.12 7.32
C LEU A 313 4.33 29.46 8.28
N GLY A 314 4.24 30.72 8.73
CA GLY A 314 3.27 31.16 9.73
C GLY A 314 1.82 30.79 9.38
N ASN A 315 1.40 31.00 8.13
CA ASN A 315 0.06 30.64 7.67
C ASN A 315 -0.17 29.11 7.67
N ILE A 316 0.85 28.32 7.36
CA ILE A 316 0.77 26.85 7.38
C ILE A 316 0.60 26.37 8.82
N TYR A 317 1.42 26.90 9.75
CA TYR A 317 1.30 26.57 11.17
C TYR A 317 -0.07 26.98 11.73
N ALA A 318 -0.55 28.18 11.43
CA ALA A 318 -1.87 28.64 11.88
C ALA A 318 -2.99 27.70 11.38
N THR A 319 -2.95 27.31 10.11
CA THR A 319 -3.93 26.39 9.52
C THR A 319 -3.90 25.02 10.18
N LEU A 320 -2.71 24.40 10.27
CA LEU A 320 -2.57 23.07 10.87
C LEU A 320 -2.98 23.09 12.36
N ASN A 321 -2.58 24.11 13.11
CA ASN A 321 -2.92 24.24 14.51
C ASN A 321 -4.43 24.39 14.72
N ALA A 322 -5.11 25.17 13.89
CA ALA A 322 -6.57 25.28 13.93
C ALA A 322 -7.27 23.94 13.65
N MET A 323 -6.75 23.18 12.69
CA MET A 323 -7.25 21.81 12.41
C MET A 323 -6.98 20.87 13.58
N GLN A 324 -5.82 20.96 14.23
CA GLN A 324 -5.43 20.15 15.38
C GLN A 324 -6.27 20.45 16.63
N ASP A 325 -6.72 21.69 16.79
CA ASP A 325 -7.56 22.12 17.91
C ASP A 325 -9.02 21.71 17.76
N THR A 326 -9.41 21.15 16.60
CA THR A 326 -10.78 20.69 16.34
C THR A 326 -11.05 19.36 17.04
N PRO A 327 -11.95 19.33 18.05
CA PRO A 327 -12.25 18.12 18.80
C PRO A 327 -13.29 17.26 18.07
N PHE A 328 -13.05 15.95 18.07
CA PHE A 328 -13.97 14.91 17.58
C PHE A 328 -14.39 13.97 18.71
N ILE A 329 -15.47 13.23 18.51
CA ILE A 329 -15.91 12.12 19.33
C ILE A 329 -16.22 10.91 18.43
N ILE A 330 -16.26 9.74 19.04
CA ILE A 330 -16.67 8.53 18.32
C ILE A 330 -18.20 8.49 18.21
N ASN A 331 -18.69 8.22 17.01
CA ASN A 331 -20.11 7.94 16.75
C ASN A 331 -20.44 6.54 17.26
N LYS A 332 -20.97 6.46 18.48
CA LYS A 332 -21.28 5.19 19.16
C LYS A 332 -22.42 4.41 18.46
N ASP A 333 -23.37 5.10 17.84
CA ASP A 333 -24.48 4.46 17.11
C ASP A 333 -23.92 3.68 15.90
N VAL A 334 -23.07 4.33 15.11
CA VAL A 334 -22.39 3.69 13.97
C VAL A 334 -21.41 2.61 14.45
N LEU A 335 -20.64 2.86 15.51
CA LEU A 335 -19.68 1.88 16.03
C LEU A 335 -20.37 0.58 16.43
N ASN A 336 -21.48 0.67 17.15
CA ASN A 336 -22.24 -0.51 17.59
C ASN A 336 -22.81 -1.28 16.38
N THR A 337 -23.43 -0.59 15.43
CA THR A 337 -23.93 -1.20 14.19
C THR A 337 -22.81 -1.88 13.39
N LEU A 338 -21.66 -1.23 13.23
CA LEU A 338 -20.50 -1.82 12.54
C LEU A 338 -19.96 -3.07 13.23
N LYS A 339 -19.95 -3.10 14.58
CA LYS A 339 -19.54 -4.28 15.34
C LYS A 339 -20.48 -5.45 15.08
N GLU A 340 -21.80 -5.21 15.06
CA GLU A 340 -22.80 -6.23 14.81
C GLU A 340 -22.69 -6.76 13.36
N ILE A 341 -22.54 -5.86 12.37
CA ILE A 341 -22.32 -6.24 10.97
C ILE A 341 -21.04 -7.08 10.83
N TYR A 342 -19.94 -6.65 11.47
CA TYR A 342 -18.68 -7.39 11.41
C TYR A 342 -18.79 -8.77 12.08
N ALA A 343 -19.46 -8.86 13.22
CA ALA A 343 -19.70 -10.11 13.95
C ALA A 343 -20.59 -11.09 13.18
N SER A 344 -21.55 -10.58 12.38
CA SER A 344 -22.44 -11.40 11.54
C SER A 344 -21.83 -11.82 10.19
N GLY A 345 -20.55 -11.53 9.95
CA GLY A 345 -19.87 -11.97 8.73
C GLY A 345 -19.53 -10.86 7.72
N GLY A 346 -19.92 -9.62 7.99
CA GLY A 346 -19.70 -8.48 7.11
C GLY A 346 -20.71 -8.38 5.96
N VAL A 347 -20.31 -7.73 4.87
CA VAL A 347 -21.01 -7.50 3.60
C VAL A 347 -21.93 -6.26 3.62
N LEU A 348 -22.81 -6.12 4.61
CA LEU A 348 -23.71 -4.98 4.72
C LEU A 348 -22.90 -3.67 4.94
N GLY A 349 -23.32 -2.57 4.34
CA GLY A 349 -22.70 -1.26 4.53
C GLY A 349 -21.26 -1.16 4.02
N GLY A 350 -20.87 -1.98 3.05
CA GLY A 350 -19.49 -1.97 2.56
C GLY A 350 -18.47 -2.60 3.51
N VAL A 351 -18.91 -3.13 4.65
CA VAL A 351 -18.05 -3.88 5.59
C VAL A 351 -17.52 -5.12 4.90
N PRO A 352 -16.20 -5.34 4.89
CA PRO A 352 -15.64 -6.47 4.18
C PRO A 352 -16.11 -7.80 4.76
N ARG A 353 -16.41 -8.75 3.89
CA ARG A 353 -16.72 -10.13 4.29
C ARG A 353 -15.61 -10.67 5.20
N THR A 354 -15.98 -11.27 6.34
CA THR A 354 -15.01 -11.83 7.28
C THR A 354 -14.48 -13.18 6.83
N GLU A 355 -15.30 -13.98 6.17
CA GLU A 355 -14.91 -15.29 5.65
C GLU A 355 -14.18 -15.21 4.32
N PRO A 356 -13.20 -16.10 4.09
CA PRO A 356 -12.50 -16.20 2.81
C PRO A 356 -13.44 -16.58 1.66
N PHE A 357 -13.09 -16.18 0.44
CA PHE A 357 -13.74 -16.71 -0.75
C PHE A 357 -13.40 -18.19 -0.93
N GLU A 358 -14.38 -18.98 -1.35
CA GLU A 358 -14.17 -20.37 -1.68
C GLU A 358 -13.22 -20.52 -2.86
N LYS A 359 -12.27 -21.45 -2.72
CA LYS A 359 -11.38 -21.81 -3.82
C LYS A 359 -12.13 -22.65 -4.84
N LEU A 360 -11.79 -22.48 -6.11
CA LEU A 360 -12.34 -23.36 -7.14
C LEU A 360 -11.92 -24.82 -6.84
N PRO A 361 -12.81 -25.79 -7.11
CA PRO A 361 -12.48 -27.20 -7.01
C PRO A 361 -11.33 -27.53 -7.97
N ARG A 362 -10.56 -28.57 -7.65
CA ARG A 362 -9.52 -29.05 -8.55
C ARG A 362 -10.14 -29.62 -9.83
N LEU A 363 -9.54 -29.29 -10.95
CA LEU A 363 -9.94 -29.90 -12.22
C LEU A 363 -9.63 -31.41 -12.20
N PRO A 364 -10.42 -32.23 -12.91
CA PRO A 364 -10.11 -33.62 -13.14
C PRO A 364 -8.80 -33.77 -13.95
N GLU A 365 -8.14 -34.94 -13.84
CA GLU A 365 -6.84 -35.17 -14.50
C GLU A 365 -6.91 -35.15 -16.04
N ASP A 366 -8.09 -35.42 -16.59
CA ASP A 366 -8.38 -35.47 -18.03
C ASP A 366 -8.92 -34.13 -18.59
N ALA A 367 -8.85 -33.05 -17.81
CA ALA A 367 -9.32 -31.74 -18.24
C ALA A 367 -8.57 -31.23 -19.48
N THR A 368 -9.32 -30.66 -20.43
CA THR A 368 -8.79 -30.06 -21.64
C THR A 368 -7.95 -28.81 -21.37
N GLU A 369 -7.08 -28.42 -22.31
CA GLU A 369 -6.28 -27.21 -22.19
C GLU A 369 -7.14 -25.93 -22.07
N GLU A 370 -8.28 -25.89 -22.73
CA GLU A 370 -9.23 -24.77 -22.67
C GLU A 370 -9.88 -24.69 -21.29
N GLU A 371 -10.31 -25.79 -20.70
CA GLU A 371 -10.86 -25.84 -19.34
C GLU A 371 -9.81 -25.45 -18.30
N ILE A 372 -8.57 -25.92 -18.44
CA ILE A 372 -7.45 -25.52 -17.58
C ILE A 372 -7.20 -23.99 -17.67
N LYS A 373 -7.25 -23.42 -18.87
CA LYS A 373 -7.04 -21.98 -19.09
C LYS A 373 -8.17 -21.14 -18.47
N GLU A 374 -9.41 -21.58 -18.65
CA GLU A 374 -10.57 -20.92 -18.09
C GLU A 374 -10.58 -21.00 -16.55
N HIS A 375 -10.33 -22.18 -16.00
CA HIS A 375 -10.19 -22.38 -14.57
C HIS A 375 -9.10 -21.51 -13.95
N LYS A 376 -7.91 -21.42 -14.59
CA LYS A 376 -6.83 -20.54 -14.14
C LYS A 376 -7.25 -19.06 -14.17
N LYS A 377 -7.98 -18.63 -15.19
CA LYS A 377 -8.49 -17.26 -15.29
C LYS A 377 -9.47 -16.96 -14.15
N LYS A 378 -10.40 -17.87 -13.86
CA LYS A 378 -11.35 -17.76 -12.73
C LYS A 378 -10.62 -17.77 -11.38
N ALA A 379 -9.65 -18.67 -11.20
CA ALA A 379 -8.86 -18.76 -9.98
C ALA A 379 -8.07 -17.48 -9.69
N VAL A 380 -7.43 -16.88 -10.70
CA VAL A 380 -6.74 -15.58 -10.56
C VAL A 380 -7.70 -14.49 -10.12
N GLY A 381 -8.93 -14.48 -10.62
CA GLY A 381 -9.98 -13.55 -10.19
C GLY A 381 -10.28 -13.70 -8.69
N ILE A 382 -10.51 -14.93 -8.25
CA ILE A 382 -10.80 -15.24 -6.83
C ILE A 382 -9.61 -14.87 -5.92
N TYR A 383 -8.37 -15.20 -6.31
CA TYR A 383 -7.19 -14.82 -5.51
C TYR A 383 -7.04 -13.28 -5.39
N LYS A 384 -7.28 -12.53 -6.47
CA LYS A 384 -7.26 -11.05 -6.40
C LYS A 384 -8.35 -10.49 -5.49
N GLN A 385 -9.56 -11.06 -5.56
CA GLN A 385 -10.66 -10.69 -4.67
C GLN A 385 -10.34 -11.01 -3.20
N GLU A 386 -9.75 -12.17 -2.94
CA GLU A 386 -9.34 -12.56 -1.58
C GLU A 386 -8.24 -11.65 -1.01
N GLU A 387 -7.25 -11.27 -1.81
CA GLU A 387 -6.22 -10.30 -1.41
C GLU A 387 -6.83 -8.92 -1.09
N ALA A 388 -7.72 -8.44 -1.96
CA ALA A 388 -8.44 -7.20 -1.74
C ALA A 388 -9.33 -7.28 -0.48
N ARG A 389 -10.04 -8.40 -0.28
CA ARG A 389 -10.85 -8.66 0.91
C ARG A 389 -10.01 -8.59 2.18
N LYS A 390 -8.88 -9.33 2.24
CA LYS A 390 -7.98 -9.33 3.40
C LYS A 390 -7.49 -7.93 3.75
N SER A 391 -7.05 -7.18 2.76
CA SER A 391 -6.58 -5.81 2.95
C SER A 391 -7.68 -4.89 3.48
N LYS A 392 -8.91 -4.98 2.94
CA LYS A 392 -10.06 -4.21 3.41
C LYS A 392 -10.49 -4.64 4.82
N ALA A 393 -10.54 -5.96 5.09
CA ALA A 393 -10.92 -6.50 6.39
C ALA A 393 -9.95 -6.07 7.49
N LEU A 394 -8.65 -6.07 7.22
CA LEU A 394 -7.65 -5.58 8.16
C LEU A 394 -7.83 -4.09 8.46
N ARG A 395 -8.04 -3.25 7.44
CA ARG A 395 -8.30 -1.81 7.63
C ARG A 395 -9.55 -1.56 8.46
N CYS A 396 -10.63 -2.25 8.15
CA CYS A 396 -11.89 -2.17 8.89
C CYS A 396 -11.70 -2.58 10.35
N LEU A 397 -11.05 -3.71 10.62
CA LEU A 397 -10.78 -4.19 11.97
C LEU A 397 -9.91 -3.21 12.77
N VAL A 398 -8.89 -2.63 12.13
CA VAL A 398 -8.01 -1.65 12.77
C VAL A 398 -8.77 -0.35 13.08
N ALA A 399 -9.65 0.10 12.19
CA ALA A 399 -10.51 1.26 12.43
C ALA A 399 -11.48 1.01 13.59
N LEU A 400 -12.18 -0.14 13.59
CA LEU A 400 -13.08 -0.55 14.67
C LEU A 400 -12.38 -0.60 16.03
N LYS A 401 -11.26 -1.31 16.13
CA LYS A 401 -10.49 -1.40 17.38
C LYS A 401 -9.97 -0.04 17.86
N THR A 402 -9.62 0.83 16.91
CA THR A 402 -9.19 2.19 17.27
C THR A 402 -10.38 3.00 17.77
N ALA A 403 -11.53 2.93 17.11
CA ALA A 403 -12.74 3.61 17.56
C ALA A 403 -13.21 3.11 18.93
N GLU A 404 -13.16 1.79 19.19
CA GLU A 404 -13.45 1.22 20.51
C GLU A 404 -12.54 1.77 21.61
N ARG A 405 -11.23 1.87 21.34
CA ARG A 405 -10.25 2.44 22.29
C ARG A 405 -10.58 3.87 22.68
N PHE A 406 -11.13 4.64 21.76
CA PHE A 406 -11.42 6.06 21.96
C PHE A 406 -12.90 6.37 22.25
N ALA A 407 -13.78 5.38 22.29
CA ALA A 407 -15.24 5.57 22.41
C ALA A 407 -15.69 6.26 23.71
N GLU A 408 -14.95 6.11 24.79
CA GLU A 408 -15.29 6.66 26.11
C GLU A 408 -14.64 8.01 26.42
N TYR A 409 -13.82 8.54 25.49
CA TYR A 409 -13.23 9.87 25.69
C TYR A 409 -14.20 10.96 25.22
N ASP A 410 -14.29 12.03 26.00
CA ASP A 410 -15.15 13.19 25.72
C ASP A 410 -14.71 13.98 24.48
N SER A 411 -13.45 13.85 24.09
CA SER A 411 -12.89 14.43 22.88
C SER A 411 -11.61 13.73 22.48
N ILE A 412 -11.43 13.61 21.16
CA ILE A 412 -10.20 13.16 20.54
C ILE A 412 -9.78 14.18 19.49
N TYR A 413 -8.50 14.21 19.18
CA TYR A 413 -7.94 15.15 18.23
C TYR A 413 -7.02 14.43 17.26
N PHE A 414 -6.78 15.05 16.11
CA PHE A 414 -5.91 14.51 15.08
C PHE A 414 -4.71 15.45 14.89
N PRO A 415 -3.47 14.96 15.07
CA PRO A 415 -2.30 15.67 14.58
C PRO A 415 -2.30 15.73 13.05
N TRP A 416 -1.94 16.89 12.48
CA TRP A 416 -1.93 17.12 11.03
C TRP A 416 -0.55 17.50 10.54
N ASN A 417 -0.27 17.15 9.28
CA ASN A 417 0.89 17.60 8.54
C ASN A 417 0.51 17.96 7.09
N VAL A 418 1.46 18.44 6.31
CA VAL A 418 1.24 18.80 4.90
C VAL A 418 2.10 17.95 3.97
N ASP A 419 1.73 17.87 2.68
CA ASP A 419 2.64 17.43 1.63
C ASP A 419 3.38 18.63 1.00
N TYR A 420 4.32 18.35 0.09
CA TYR A 420 5.07 19.41 -0.62
C TYR A 420 4.21 20.32 -1.49
N ARG A 421 2.97 19.95 -1.77
CA ARG A 421 1.97 20.75 -2.52
C ARG A 421 1.12 21.63 -1.62
N GLY A 422 1.28 21.54 -0.29
CA GLY A 422 0.50 22.27 0.71
C GLY A 422 -0.85 21.63 1.08
N ARG A 423 -1.09 20.36 0.67
CA ARG A 423 -2.30 19.64 1.11
C ARG A 423 -2.12 19.10 2.52
N CYS A 424 -3.15 19.30 3.36
CA CYS A 424 -3.15 18.86 4.75
C CYS A 424 -3.63 17.42 4.88
N TYR A 425 -2.97 16.66 5.75
CA TYR A 425 -3.31 15.26 6.04
C TYR A 425 -3.24 15.00 7.54
N PRO A 426 -4.21 14.24 8.11
CA PRO A 426 -4.07 13.73 9.46
C PRO A 426 -2.95 12.70 9.51
N ILE A 427 -2.17 12.71 10.58
CA ILE A 427 -1.06 11.78 10.77
C ILE A 427 -1.56 10.36 11.09
N PRO A 428 -2.58 10.16 11.96
CA PRO A 428 -3.19 8.87 12.20
C PRO A 428 -3.84 8.30 10.94
N THR A 429 -3.59 7.02 10.66
CA THR A 429 -4.14 6.31 9.48
C THR A 429 -5.20 5.27 9.84
N ALA A 430 -5.19 4.79 11.09
CA ALA A 430 -6.10 3.76 11.57
C ALA A 430 -7.55 4.25 11.70
N LEU A 431 -7.72 5.49 12.13
CA LEU A 431 -8.97 6.24 12.18
C LEU A 431 -8.65 7.67 11.73
N SER A 432 -9.37 8.19 10.76
CA SER A 432 -9.00 9.46 10.11
C SER A 432 -10.22 10.18 9.56
N PRO A 433 -10.33 11.51 9.76
CA PRO A 433 -11.40 12.32 9.13
C PRO A 433 -11.25 12.43 7.61
N GLN A 434 -10.14 12.00 7.02
CA GLN A 434 -9.93 11.85 5.57
C GLN A 434 -9.88 10.38 5.14
N GLY A 435 -10.38 9.46 5.97
CA GLY A 435 -10.43 8.04 5.69
C GLY A 435 -11.49 7.65 4.66
N ASP A 436 -11.75 6.34 4.58
CA ASP A 436 -12.87 5.80 3.82
C ASP A 436 -14.21 6.02 4.55
N ASP A 437 -15.30 5.61 3.91
CA ASP A 437 -16.66 5.74 4.43
C ASP A 437 -16.80 5.24 5.89
N ILE A 438 -16.22 4.06 6.20
CA ILE A 438 -16.24 3.49 7.54
C ILE A 438 -15.53 4.39 8.56
N GLN A 439 -14.35 4.91 8.20
CA GLN A 439 -13.57 5.75 9.13
C GLN A 439 -14.25 7.10 9.38
N LYS A 440 -14.81 7.72 8.34
CA LYS A 440 -15.50 9.00 8.46
C LYS A 440 -16.79 8.89 9.25
N SER A 441 -17.59 7.85 9.00
CA SER A 441 -18.86 7.61 9.71
C SER A 441 -18.70 7.39 11.21
N LEU A 442 -17.52 6.89 11.64
CA LEU A 442 -17.16 6.71 13.05
C LEU A 442 -16.84 8.02 13.79
N LEU A 443 -16.78 9.15 13.10
CA LEU A 443 -16.35 10.43 13.68
C LEU A 443 -17.50 11.45 13.66
N LEU A 444 -17.71 12.09 14.80
CA LEU A 444 -18.56 13.27 14.96
C LEU A 444 -17.69 14.43 15.50
N PHE A 445 -18.09 15.68 15.26
CA PHE A 445 -17.51 16.79 15.99
C PHE A 445 -17.92 16.72 17.47
N ALA A 446 -17.01 16.98 18.39
CA ALA A 446 -17.35 17.02 19.82
C ALA A 446 -18.15 18.27 20.19
N LYS A 447 -18.09 19.30 19.37
CA LYS A 447 -18.81 20.57 19.56
C LYS A 447 -19.62 20.87 18.32
N GLY A 448 -20.91 21.11 18.50
CA GLY A 448 -21.80 21.59 17.45
C GLY A 448 -22.31 23.01 17.74
N THR A 449 -22.94 23.62 16.77
CA THR A 449 -23.60 24.91 16.90
C THR A 449 -25.10 24.70 16.89
N PRO A 450 -25.86 25.28 17.85
CA PRO A 450 -27.31 25.16 17.86
C PRO A 450 -27.93 25.85 16.64
N LEU A 451 -28.89 25.20 16.00
CA LEU A 451 -29.65 25.79 14.89
C LEU A 451 -30.42 27.02 15.35
N ALA A 452 -30.42 28.06 14.55
CA ALA A 452 -31.15 29.31 14.85
C ALA A 452 -32.63 29.20 14.41
N SER A 453 -32.91 28.42 13.36
CA SER A 453 -34.24 28.31 12.75
C SER A 453 -34.46 26.94 12.07
N ASN A 454 -35.70 26.69 11.64
CA ASN A 454 -36.03 25.52 10.82
C ASN A 454 -35.31 25.56 9.45
N GLU A 455 -35.01 26.74 8.91
CA GLU A 455 -34.31 26.84 7.62
C GLU A 455 -32.88 26.29 7.66
N ASP A 456 -32.26 26.29 8.82
CA ASP A 456 -30.88 25.80 8.98
C ASP A 456 -30.77 24.29 8.78
N THR A 457 -31.89 23.55 8.91
CA THR A 457 -31.96 22.11 8.64
C THR A 457 -31.66 21.74 7.19
N LYS A 458 -31.75 22.72 6.27
CA LYS A 458 -31.53 22.51 4.84
C LYS A 458 -30.15 21.89 4.54
N TRP A 459 -29.12 22.29 5.26
CA TRP A 459 -27.77 21.80 5.01
C TRP A 459 -27.60 20.34 5.40
N LEU A 460 -28.23 19.91 6.49
CA LEU A 460 -28.26 18.50 6.89
C LEU A 460 -29.04 17.68 5.84
N LYS A 461 -30.19 18.17 5.37
CA LYS A 461 -30.98 17.51 4.31
C LYS A 461 -30.21 17.39 3.00
N ILE A 462 -29.55 18.49 2.56
CA ILE A 462 -28.71 18.48 1.35
C ILE A 462 -27.59 17.44 1.48
N HIS A 463 -26.93 17.37 2.64
CA HIS A 463 -25.88 16.40 2.90
C HIS A 463 -26.40 14.96 2.82
N GLY A 464 -27.57 14.66 3.44
CA GLY A 464 -28.20 13.34 3.35
C GLY A 464 -28.50 12.92 1.92
N ALA A 465 -29.06 13.84 1.10
CA ALA A 465 -29.30 13.57 -0.31
C ALA A 465 -27.99 13.33 -1.10
N ASN A 466 -26.92 14.06 -0.80
CA ASN A 466 -25.61 13.85 -1.43
C ASN A 466 -25.07 12.44 -1.12
N LEU A 467 -25.18 11.98 0.14
CA LEU A 467 -24.71 10.67 0.57
C LEU A 467 -25.53 9.52 -0.04
N SER A 468 -26.79 9.76 -0.43
CA SER A 468 -27.62 8.79 -1.14
C SER A 468 -27.40 8.77 -2.67
N GLY A 469 -26.44 9.55 -3.19
CA GLY A 469 -26.15 9.66 -4.62
C GLY A 469 -26.95 10.71 -5.38
N ASN A 470 -27.86 11.45 -4.70
CA ASN A 470 -28.68 12.51 -5.31
C ASN A 470 -27.94 13.87 -5.33
N ASP A 471 -26.66 13.87 -5.70
CA ASP A 471 -25.76 15.05 -5.65
C ASP A 471 -25.78 15.90 -6.94
N LYS A 472 -26.52 15.50 -7.98
CA LYS A 472 -26.60 16.21 -9.27
C LYS A 472 -27.90 17.00 -9.47
N ILE A 473 -28.89 16.82 -8.58
CA ILE A 473 -30.15 17.58 -8.62
C ILE A 473 -30.03 18.90 -7.84
N SER A 474 -30.97 19.82 -8.02
CA SER A 474 -30.96 21.11 -7.33
C SER A 474 -31.07 20.97 -5.80
N PHE A 475 -30.61 21.94 -5.04
CA PHE A 475 -30.73 21.93 -3.57
C PHE A 475 -32.19 21.79 -3.10
N LYS A 476 -33.12 22.38 -3.83
CA LYS A 476 -34.55 22.29 -3.55
C LYS A 476 -35.05 20.85 -3.68
N GLU A 477 -34.66 20.18 -4.75
CA GLU A 477 -34.99 18.77 -5.00
C GLU A 477 -34.32 17.84 -4.01
N ARG A 478 -33.07 18.12 -3.57
CA ARG A 478 -32.39 17.32 -2.51
C ARG A 478 -33.15 17.40 -1.19
N ILE A 479 -33.58 18.60 -0.80
CA ILE A 479 -34.37 18.81 0.43
C ILE A 479 -35.67 18.04 0.33
N ALA A 480 -36.43 18.20 -0.79
CA ALA A 480 -37.68 17.50 -1.03
C ALA A 480 -37.52 15.97 -1.03
N TRP A 481 -36.41 15.47 -1.56
CA TRP A 481 -36.10 14.05 -1.57
C TRP A 481 -35.97 13.49 -0.15
N VAL A 482 -35.23 14.17 0.74
CA VAL A 482 -35.08 13.77 2.13
C VAL A 482 -36.42 13.79 2.86
N GLU A 483 -37.21 14.87 2.68
CA GLU A 483 -38.54 15.00 3.29
C GLU A 483 -39.50 13.90 2.82
N ALA A 484 -39.46 13.54 1.55
CA ALA A 484 -40.28 12.44 1.01
C ALA A 484 -39.87 11.05 1.54
N ASN A 485 -38.62 10.91 2.04
CA ASN A 485 -38.09 9.65 2.54
C ASN A 485 -37.92 9.62 4.08
N GLU A 486 -38.52 10.53 4.83
CA GLU A 486 -38.37 10.61 6.30
C GLU A 486 -38.65 9.29 7.00
N THR A 487 -39.72 8.61 6.63
CA THR A 487 -40.11 7.30 7.21
C THR A 487 -39.02 6.25 6.98
N ASN A 488 -38.47 6.19 5.78
CA ASN A 488 -37.38 5.24 5.45
C ASN A 488 -36.11 5.55 6.23
N ILE A 489 -35.77 6.83 6.37
CA ILE A 489 -34.59 7.31 7.12
C ILE A 489 -34.73 6.95 8.60
N VAL A 490 -35.92 7.18 9.19
CA VAL A 490 -36.20 6.84 10.60
C VAL A 490 -36.12 5.33 10.82
N ASN A 491 -36.78 4.52 9.97
CA ASN A 491 -36.74 3.06 10.07
C ASN A 491 -35.31 2.52 9.94
N SER A 492 -34.52 3.08 9.04
CA SER A 492 -33.09 2.72 8.91
C SER A 492 -32.29 3.02 10.18
N ALA A 493 -32.61 4.12 10.87
CA ALA A 493 -31.95 4.48 12.13
C ALA A 493 -32.49 3.67 13.34
N GLU A 494 -33.71 3.10 13.27
CA GLU A 494 -34.29 2.27 14.34
C GLU A 494 -33.82 0.84 14.29
N ASP A 495 -33.75 0.27 13.10
CA ASP A 495 -33.30 -1.10 12.86
C ASP A 495 -32.40 -1.19 11.65
N PRO A 496 -31.13 -0.75 11.79
CA PRO A 496 -30.19 -0.70 10.66
C PRO A 496 -29.84 -2.07 10.09
N LEU A 497 -30.05 -3.15 10.83
CA LEU A 497 -29.77 -4.51 10.38
C LEU A 497 -30.99 -5.16 9.70
N GLY A 498 -32.18 -4.93 10.21
CA GLY A 498 -33.43 -5.46 9.64
C GLY A 498 -33.97 -4.59 8.52
N TYR A 499 -33.83 -3.26 8.59
CA TYR A 499 -34.30 -2.33 7.58
C TYR A 499 -33.14 -1.72 6.80
N GLN A 500 -32.71 -2.43 5.74
CA GLN A 500 -31.45 -2.14 5.00
C GLN A 500 -31.61 -1.11 3.88
N TRP A 501 -32.69 -0.35 3.83
CA TRP A 501 -32.94 0.67 2.81
C TRP A 501 -31.80 1.71 2.70
N TRP A 502 -31.17 2.08 3.81
CA TRP A 502 -30.02 2.99 3.84
C TRP A 502 -28.83 2.49 3.01
N TYR A 503 -28.65 1.16 2.95
CA TYR A 503 -27.60 0.55 2.15
C TYR A 503 -28.00 0.45 0.67
N GLU A 504 -29.25 0.09 0.40
CA GLU A 504 -29.77 -0.04 -0.97
C GLU A 504 -29.76 1.32 -1.70
N VAL A 505 -30.19 2.39 -1.03
CA VAL A 505 -30.32 3.72 -1.63
C VAL A 505 -28.98 4.42 -1.85
N SER A 506 -27.97 4.15 -1.02
CA SER A 506 -26.62 4.77 -1.15
C SER A 506 -25.79 4.16 -2.28
N GLN A 507 -26.30 3.14 -2.97
CA GLN A 507 -25.66 2.45 -4.10
C GLN A 507 -24.21 2.00 -3.86
N GLY A 508 -23.83 1.89 -2.58
CA GLY A 508 -22.53 1.41 -2.15
C GLY A 508 -21.39 2.43 -2.14
N ASP A 509 -21.66 3.72 -2.40
CA ASP A 509 -20.61 4.76 -2.37
C ASP A 509 -20.30 5.23 -0.93
N TYR A 510 -21.33 5.67 -0.17
CA TYR A 510 -21.17 6.20 1.20
C TYR A 510 -22.20 5.63 2.18
N PRO A 511 -22.36 4.30 2.26
CA PRO A 511 -23.47 3.72 3.04
C PRO A 511 -23.36 3.99 4.53
N MET A 512 -22.17 3.94 5.12
CA MET A 512 -22.02 4.15 6.56
C MET A 512 -22.11 5.63 6.96
N GLU A 513 -21.63 6.54 6.13
CA GLU A 513 -21.86 7.98 6.32
C GLU A 513 -23.37 8.30 6.17
N PHE A 514 -24.07 7.65 5.23
CA PHE A 514 -25.52 7.81 5.08
C PHE A 514 -26.30 7.26 6.29
N LEU A 515 -25.87 6.12 6.85
CA LEU A 515 -26.45 5.61 8.10
C LEU A 515 -26.20 6.57 9.27
N ALA A 516 -25.01 7.17 9.36
CA ALA A 516 -24.71 8.20 10.36
C ALA A 516 -25.65 9.41 10.21
N PHE A 517 -25.95 9.81 8.97
CA PHE A 517 -26.98 10.83 8.68
C PHE A 517 -28.36 10.37 9.14
N CYS A 518 -28.77 9.13 8.90
CA CYS A 518 -30.06 8.61 9.35
C CYS A 518 -30.23 8.73 10.87
N PHE A 519 -29.20 8.35 11.65
CA PHE A 519 -29.20 8.52 13.11
C PHE A 519 -29.34 9.97 13.52
N GLU A 520 -28.60 10.89 12.89
CA GLU A 520 -28.63 12.31 13.22
C GLU A 520 -29.97 12.96 12.83
N TYR A 521 -30.51 12.61 11.66
CA TYR A 521 -31.80 13.12 11.20
C TYR A 521 -32.96 12.66 12.08
N LYS A 522 -32.93 11.42 12.56
CA LYS A 522 -33.89 10.92 13.57
C LYS A 522 -33.82 11.74 14.86
N LYS A 523 -32.62 12.09 15.35
CA LYS A 523 -32.43 12.96 16.52
C LYS A 523 -33.02 14.35 16.28
N LEU A 524 -32.84 14.92 15.08
CA LEU A 524 -33.46 16.20 14.69
C LEU A 524 -34.99 16.12 14.71
N LEU A 525 -35.60 15.10 14.10
CA LEU A 525 -37.06 14.92 14.09
C LEU A 525 -37.61 14.76 15.50
N THR A 526 -36.95 13.98 16.33
CA THR A 526 -37.30 13.82 17.76
C THR A 526 -37.24 15.16 18.52
N HIS A 527 -36.24 15.99 18.21
CA HIS A 527 -36.15 17.33 18.79
C HIS A 527 -37.32 18.23 18.32
N ILE A 528 -37.62 18.22 17.02
CA ILE A 528 -38.73 19.00 16.46
C ILE A 528 -40.07 18.57 17.06
N GLU A 529 -40.28 17.27 17.23
CA GLU A 529 -41.49 16.71 17.86
C GLU A 529 -41.65 17.19 19.30
N LYS A 530 -40.56 17.24 20.08
CA LYS A 530 -40.57 17.71 21.47
C LYS A 530 -40.70 19.22 21.62
N CYS A 531 -40.03 19.98 20.76
CA CYS A 531 -39.86 21.44 20.88
C CYS A 531 -40.75 22.23 19.93
N GLY A 532 -41.43 21.58 18.97
CA GLY A 532 -42.27 22.21 17.95
C GLY A 532 -41.47 22.86 16.79
N ASN A 533 -40.16 22.91 16.86
CA ASN A 533 -39.30 23.48 15.85
C ASN A 533 -37.84 22.97 16.00
N ALA A 534 -36.97 23.26 15.01
CA ALA A 534 -35.57 22.83 15.01
C ALA A 534 -34.63 23.76 15.80
N LYS A 535 -35.12 24.91 16.29
CA LYS A 535 -34.28 25.87 17.01
C LYS A 535 -33.66 25.26 18.25
N GLY A 536 -32.38 25.42 18.42
CA GLY A 536 -31.63 24.88 19.55
C GLY A 536 -31.15 23.44 19.38
N PHE A 537 -31.54 22.74 18.31
CA PHE A 537 -30.95 21.46 17.98
C PHE A 537 -29.45 21.64 17.66
N VAL A 538 -28.61 20.77 18.23
CA VAL A 538 -27.15 20.79 18.01
C VAL A 538 -26.78 19.55 17.21
N SER A 539 -26.42 19.75 15.95
CA SER A 539 -25.86 18.67 15.15
C SER A 539 -24.34 18.62 15.28
N THR A 540 -23.82 17.42 15.43
CA THR A 540 -22.38 17.15 15.49
C THR A 540 -21.88 16.34 14.29
N LEU A 541 -22.77 16.02 13.34
CA LEU A 541 -22.43 15.30 12.13
C LEU A 541 -21.56 16.19 11.21
N PRO A 542 -20.37 15.72 10.79
CA PRO A 542 -19.56 16.44 9.82
C PRO A 542 -20.26 16.52 8.46
N LEU A 543 -20.42 17.72 7.92
CA LEU A 543 -20.94 17.96 6.58
C LEU A 543 -19.79 18.13 5.61
N ALA A 544 -19.82 17.40 4.48
CA ALA A 544 -18.78 17.49 3.46
C ALA A 544 -19.07 18.58 2.43
N PHE A 545 -18.04 19.40 2.14
CA PHE A 545 -18.05 20.41 1.08
C PHE A 545 -16.82 20.20 0.20
N ASP A 546 -17.02 20.18 -1.12
CA ASP A 546 -15.92 20.05 -2.08
C ASP A 546 -16.15 20.98 -3.28
N GLY A 547 -15.05 21.38 -3.95
CA GLY A 547 -15.09 22.14 -5.19
C GLY A 547 -15.38 21.24 -6.39
N THR A 548 -16.17 21.71 -7.37
CA THR A 548 -16.50 20.91 -8.56
C THR A 548 -15.26 20.50 -9.34
N CYS A 549 -14.33 21.44 -9.56
CA CYS A 549 -13.03 21.18 -10.18
C CYS A 549 -12.13 22.39 -9.92
N SER A 550 -11.34 22.35 -8.83
CA SER A 550 -10.56 23.51 -8.38
C SER A 550 -9.58 24.06 -9.44
N GLY A 551 -8.95 23.19 -10.23
CA GLY A 551 -8.05 23.61 -11.31
C GLY A 551 -8.78 24.46 -12.36
N LEU A 552 -9.91 23.98 -12.87
CA LEU A 552 -10.70 24.72 -13.85
C LEU A 552 -11.37 25.96 -13.25
N GLN A 553 -11.78 25.92 -11.97
CA GLN A 553 -12.27 27.10 -11.26
C GLN A 553 -11.22 28.21 -11.23
N HIS A 554 -9.97 27.89 -10.86
CA HIS A 554 -8.87 28.85 -10.87
C HIS A 554 -8.57 29.38 -12.28
N PHE A 555 -8.52 28.52 -13.29
CA PHE A 555 -8.29 28.92 -14.68
C PHE A 555 -9.40 29.84 -15.18
N SER A 556 -10.67 29.47 -14.96
CA SER A 556 -11.81 30.27 -15.38
C SER A 556 -11.82 31.66 -14.69
N ALA A 557 -11.48 31.73 -13.39
CA ALA A 557 -11.34 32.98 -12.66
C ALA A 557 -10.21 33.86 -13.22
N LEU A 558 -9.03 33.29 -13.47
CA LEU A 558 -7.87 34.00 -14.00
C LEU A 558 -8.11 34.54 -15.41
N LEU A 559 -8.76 33.74 -16.27
CA LEU A 559 -9.06 34.10 -17.65
C LEU A 559 -10.35 34.90 -17.79
N ARG A 560 -11.13 35.07 -16.73
CA ARG A 560 -12.49 35.64 -16.73
C ARG A 560 -13.42 34.94 -17.75
N ASP A 561 -13.27 33.60 -17.82
CA ASP A 561 -14.05 32.74 -18.70
C ASP A 561 -15.39 32.39 -18.04
N GLU A 562 -16.47 33.01 -18.52
CA GLU A 562 -17.82 32.75 -18.02
C GLU A 562 -18.30 31.33 -18.32
N VAL A 563 -18.00 30.81 -19.49
CA VAL A 563 -18.45 29.48 -19.92
C VAL A 563 -17.78 28.39 -19.04
N GLY A 564 -16.48 28.50 -18.88
CA GLY A 564 -15.75 27.61 -17.96
C GLY A 564 -16.21 27.81 -16.51
N GLY A 565 -16.41 29.03 -16.08
CA GLY A 565 -16.90 29.36 -14.74
C GLY A 565 -18.28 28.78 -14.43
N GLN A 566 -19.20 28.82 -15.38
CA GLN A 566 -20.51 28.15 -15.27
C GLN A 566 -20.35 26.62 -15.18
N ALA A 567 -19.57 26.02 -16.07
CA ALA A 567 -19.39 24.57 -16.15
C ALA A 567 -18.78 23.96 -14.86
N VAL A 568 -18.12 24.78 -14.03
CA VAL A 568 -17.49 24.35 -12.76
C VAL A 568 -18.16 24.98 -11.53
N ASN A 569 -19.38 25.49 -11.66
CA ASN A 569 -20.17 26.09 -10.56
C ASN A 569 -19.45 27.26 -9.84
N LEU A 570 -18.58 27.98 -10.51
CA LEU A 570 -17.95 29.21 -10.01
C LEU A 570 -18.86 30.41 -10.17
N ILE A 571 -19.68 30.41 -11.20
CA ILE A 571 -20.70 31.40 -11.49
C ILE A 571 -22.07 30.79 -11.19
N PRO A 572 -22.99 31.52 -10.51
CA PRO A 572 -24.33 31.01 -10.22
C PRO A 572 -25.09 30.60 -11.48
N CYS A 573 -25.70 29.40 -11.42
CA CYS A 573 -26.57 28.85 -12.45
C CYS A 573 -27.85 28.32 -11.81
N ASP A 574 -28.94 28.24 -12.59
CA ASP A 574 -30.22 27.68 -12.12
C ASP A 574 -30.10 26.17 -11.75
N THR A 575 -29.18 25.46 -12.40
CA THR A 575 -28.93 24.05 -12.16
C THR A 575 -27.44 23.81 -11.88
N VAL A 576 -27.16 22.81 -11.02
CA VAL A 576 -25.79 22.36 -10.75
C VAL A 576 -25.18 21.80 -12.03
N GLN A 577 -23.98 22.25 -12.36
CA GLN A 577 -23.24 21.80 -13.54
C GLN A 577 -22.25 20.70 -13.15
N ASP A 578 -22.06 19.75 -14.05
CA ASP A 578 -21.05 18.68 -13.93
C ASP A 578 -20.12 18.70 -15.14
N ILE A 579 -18.96 19.35 -14.97
CA ILE A 579 -17.96 19.48 -16.03
C ILE A 579 -17.49 18.12 -16.57
N TYR A 580 -17.43 17.11 -15.71
CA TYR A 580 -17.00 15.77 -16.13
C TYR A 580 -18.01 15.13 -17.08
N SER A 581 -19.29 15.21 -16.76
CA SER A 581 -20.37 14.77 -17.65
C SER A 581 -20.45 15.59 -18.94
N ILE A 582 -20.23 16.91 -18.86
CA ILE A 582 -20.18 17.78 -20.05
C ILE A 582 -19.06 17.33 -21.01
N VAL A 583 -17.86 17.09 -20.47
CA VAL A 583 -16.71 16.61 -21.28
C VAL A 583 -16.95 15.21 -21.80
N ALA A 584 -17.41 14.28 -20.93
CA ALA A 584 -17.71 12.90 -21.33
C ALA A 584 -18.73 12.84 -22.48
N ASN A 585 -19.82 13.59 -22.37
CA ASN A 585 -20.86 13.68 -23.40
C ASN A 585 -20.31 14.24 -24.72
N LYS A 586 -19.42 15.23 -24.67
CA LYS A 586 -18.80 15.80 -25.85
C LYS A 586 -17.85 14.80 -26.53
N VAL A 587 -17.03 14.11 -25.72
CA VAL A 587 -16.12 13.06 -26.21
C VAL A 587 -16.91 11.90 -26.80
N ASN A 588 -17.95 11.41 -26.12
CA ASN A 588 -18.81 10.33 -26.60
C ASN A 588 -19.46 10.67 -27.95
N LYS A 589 -19.94 11.91 -28.12
CA LYS A 589 -20.48 12.36 -29.43
C LYS A 589 -19.43 12.32 -30.52
N LEU A 590 -18.19 12.74 -30.24
CA LEU A 590 -17.10 12.65 -31.21
C LEU A 590 -16.75 11.20 -31.55
N MET A 591 -16.68 10.33 -30.53
CA MET A 591 -16.39 8.91 -30.69
C MET A 591 -17.49 8.19 -31.52
N ILE A 592 -18.76 8.50 -31.26
CA ILE A 592 -19.89 7.98 -32.06
C ILE A 592 -19.77 8.45 -33.51
N LYS A 593 -19.46 9.72 -33.72
CA LYS A 593 -19.26 10.28 -35.06
C LYS A 593 -18.13 9.56 -35.78
N ASP A 594 -16.97 9.40 -35.17
CA ASP A 594 -15.83 8.69 -35.73
C ASP A 594 -16.15 7.23 -36.03
N ALA A 595 -16.91 6.56 -35.17
CA ALA A 595 -17.35 5.18 -35.39
C ALA A 595 -18.33 5.03 -36.56
N LEU A 596 -19.18 6.04 -36.80
CA LEU A 596 -20.17 6.04 -37.88
C LEU A 596 -19.59 6.50 -39.24
N GLU A 597 -18.71 7.51 -39.21
CA GLU A 597 -18.13 8.11 -40.41
C GLU A 597 -16.90 7.35 -40.92
N GLY A 598 -16.30 6.49 -40.10
CA GLY A 598 -15.20 5.61 -40.52
C GLY A 598 -13.97 6.36 -40.97
N THR A 599 -13.42 7.26 -40.13
CA THR A 599 -12.15 7.92 -40.45
C THR A 599 -11.00 6.90 -40.33
N GLU A 600 -9.96 7.02 -41.17
CA GLU A 600 -8.76 6.14 -41.13
C GLU A 600 -8.16 6.03 -39.75
N ASP A 601 -8.27 7.08 -38.92
CA ASP A 601 -7.81 7.10 -37.51
C ASP A 601 -8.69 6.33 -36.53
N SER A 602 -9.90 5.96 -36.89
CA SER A 602 -10.85 5.23 -36.02
C SER A 602 -10.70 3.71 -36.09
N PHE A 603 -9.92 3.19 -37.01
CA PHE A 603 -9.70 1.75 -37.16
C PHE A 603 -8.40 1.29 -36.52
N LYS A 604 -8.40 0.05 -35.99
CA LYS A 604 -7.18 -0.61 -35.56
C LYS A 604 -6.32 -0.94 -36.76
N THR A 605 -5.05 -0.54 -36.71
CA THR A 605 -4.06 -0.90 -37.74
C THR A 605 -3.07 -1.91 -37.17
N ASN A 606 -2.56 -2.80 -38.02
CA ASN A 606 -1.45 -3.68 -37.74
C ASN A 606 -0.12 -2.88 -37.69
N LYS A 607 1.01 -3.57 -37.46
CA LYS A 607 2.35 -2.94 -37.40
C LYS A 607 2.79 -2.28 -38.71
N ASP A 608 2.19 -2.68 -39.81
CA ASP A 608 2.48 -2.21 -41.17
C ASP A 608 1.53 -1.10 -41.63
N GLY A 609 0.62 -0.64 -40.74
CA GLY A 609 -0.34 0.44 -41.04
C GLY A 609 -1.63 0.00 -41.72
N GLU A 610 -1.82 -1.29 -41.95
CA GLU A 610 -3.04 -1.81 -42.61
C GLU A 610 -4.18 -1.99 -41.62
N VAL A 611 -5.41 -1.66 -42.03
CA VAL A 611 -6.61 -1.79 -41.19
C VAL A 611 -6.89 -3.24 -40.85
N MET A 612 -6.98 -3.56 -39.57
CA MET A 612 -7.33 -4.91 -39.08
C MET A 612 -8.81 -5.20 -39.34
N LEU A 613 -9.09 -6.34 -39.93
CA LEU A 613 -10.45 -6.82 -40.14
C LEU A 613 -10.86 -7.82 -39.05
N ASP A 614 -12.15 -7.88 -38.73
CA ASP A 614 -12.72 -8.91 -37.85
C ASP A 614 -12.96 -10.23 -38.62
N LYS A 615 -13.55 -11.23 -37.94
CA LYS A 615 -13.86 -12.53 -38.53
C LYS A 615 -14.90 -12.48 -39.68
N GLU A 616 -15.62 -11.37 -39.79
CA GLU A 616 -16.65 -11.11 -40.82
C GLU A 616 -16.11 -10.22 -41.93
N GLY A 617 -14.83 -9.85 -41.92
CA GLY A 617 -14.18 -9.01 -42.92
C GLY A 617 -14.47 -7.51 -42.76
N LYS A 618 -14.99 -7.06 -41.60
CA LYS A 618 -15.25 -5.64 -41.32
C LYS A 618 -14.09 -5.01 -40.59
N PRO A 619 -13.78 -3.71 -40.82
CA PRO A 619 -12.75 -2.99 -40.07
C PRO A 619 -12.99 -2.99 -38.57
N GLN A 620 -11.97 -3.37 -37.78
CA GLN A 620 -12.02 -3.30 -36.34
C GLN A 620 -11.84 -1.86 -35.86
N VAL A 621 -12.81 -1.30 -35.16
CA VAL A 621 -12.71 0.06 -34.59
C VAL A 621 -11.76 0.10 -33.37
N LYS A 622 -10.99 1.18 -33.23
CA LYS A 622 -10.12 1.44 -32.05
C LYS A 622 -10.92 1.49 -30.74
N TYR A 623 -12.11 2.02 -30.83
CA TYR A 623 -13.05 2.17 -29.71
C TYR A 623 -14.10 1.08 -29.84
N GLY A 624 -13.94 -0.02 -29.12
CA GLY A 624 -14.95 -1.09 -29.07
C GLY A 624 -16.10 -0.73 -28.13
N ASP A 625 -17.17 -1.53 -28.15
CA ASP A 625 -18.42 -1.35 -27.36
C ASP A 625 -18.27 -1.00 -25.87
N LYS A 626 -17.11 -1.27 -25.29
CA LYS A 626 -16.80 -0.91 -23.89
C LYS A 626 -16.53 0.57 -23.64
N THR A 627 -16.34 1.36 -24.68
CA THR A 627 -16.04 2.79 -24.58
C THR A 627 -17.30 3.65 -24.77
N LEU A 628 -18.38 3.04 -25.24
CA LEU A 628 -19.68 3.67 -25.45
C LEU A 628 -20.71 3.35 -24.35
N ALA A 629 -20.31 2.54 -23.36
CA ALA A 629 -21.13 2.22 -22.17
C ALA A 629 -20.69 3.12 -20.96
#